data_3623d52d1cc5689f96b6348734444a8a
#
_entry.id   3623d52d1cc5689f96b6348734444a8a
#
_cell.length_a   1.000
_cell.length_b   1.000
_cell.length_c   1.000
_cell.angle_alpha   90.00
_cell.angle_beta   90.00
_cell.angle_gamma   90.00
#
_symmetry.space_group_name_H-M   'P 1'
#
loop_
_entity.id
_entity.type
_entity.pdbx_description
1 polymer ?
#
loop_
_entity_poly.entity_id
_entity_poly.type
_entity_poly.pdbx_seq_one_letter_code
_entity_poly.pdbx_strand_id
1 'polypeptide(L)'
;MTLLRRLRLVVVGLGGLLATAVAARAEDANGYPTSARSEYVFGCMKANGETRQSIDQCSCSIDIIASLLPYDRYVTAETVLSMSQVRGNLGTQFRSSEQAKGALDDLRRAQAEAEVRCF
;
A
#
# COMPACT_ATOMS: atom_id res chain seq x y z
N MET A 1 -64.62 -9.74 -20.52
CA MET A 1 -63.83 -8.52 -20.17
C MET A 1 -63.07 -8.66 -18.82
N THR A 2 -63.22 -9.72 -18.10
CA THR A 2 -62.57 -9.94 -16.79
C THR A 2 -61.24 -10.69 -16.84
N LEU A 3 -60.95 -11.39 -17.91
CA LEU A 3 -59.71 -12.16 -18.05
C LEU A 3 -58.48 -11.32 -18.44
N LEU A 4 -58.69 -10.29 -19.26
CA LEU A 4 -57.60 -9.36 -19.67
C LEU A 4 -57.13 -8.43 -18.58
N ARG A 5 -57.95 -8.20 -17.54
CA ARG A 5 -57.59 -7.31 -16.41
C ARG A 5 -56.69 -7.98 -15.41
N ARG A 6 -56.73 -9.31 -15.32
CA ARG A 6 -55.87 -10.10 -14.40
C ARG A 6 -54.48 -10.41 -14.97
N LEU A 7 -54.30 -10.29 -16.28
CA LEU A 7 -53.01 -10.53 -16.94
C LEU A 7 -52.06 -9.30 -16.85
N ARG A 8 -52.59 -8.12 -16.55
CA ARG A 8 -51.80 -6.89 -16.42
C ARG A 8 -51.13 -6.73 -15.03
N LEU A 9 -51.53 -7.46 -14.03
CA LEU A 9 -51.03 -7.33 -12.66
C LEU A 9 -49.89 -8.29 -12.32
N VAL A 10 -49.54 -9.25 -13.20
CA VAL A 10 -48.46 -10.22 -12.96
C VAL A 10 -47.11 -9.78 -13.57
N VAL A 11 -47.11 -8.79 -14.47
CA VAL A 11 -45.86 -8.36 -15.18
C VAL A 11 -45.08 -7.28 -14.43
N VAL A 12 -45.61 -6.72 -13.35
CA VAL A 12 -44.95 -5.61 -12.58
C VAL A 12 -44.08 -6.13 -11.42
N GLY A 13 -44.08 -7.44 -11.16
CA GLY A 13 -43.43 -8.02 -9.97
C GLY A 13 -42.02 -8.58 -10.16
N LEU A 14 -41.44 -8.60 -11.36
CA LEU A 14 -40.14 -9.25 -11.61
C LEU A 14 -39.03 -8.31 -12.09
N GLY A 15 -39.19 -7.02 -11.86
CA GLY A 15 -38.18 -5.98 -12.18
C GLY A 15 -37.50 -5.44 -10.93
N GLY A 16 -36.96 -6.31 -10.07
CA GLY A 16 -36.39 -5.82 -8.85
C GLY A 16 -35.12 -6.56 -8.43
N LEU A 17 -34.05 -5.81 -8.34
CA LEU A 17 -32.80 -6.06 -7.62
C LEU A 17 -31.80 -7.04 -8.25
N LEU A 18 -31.20 -6.65 -9.36
CA LEU A 18 -29.76 -6.87 -9.51
C LEU A 18 -29.03 -5.78 -8.71
N ALA A 19 -28.95 -5.96 -7.41
CA ALA A 19 -27.97 -5.24 -6.61
C ALA A 19 -26.60 -5.76 -7.03
N THR A 20 -25.96 -5.10 -7.97
CA THR A 20 -24.54 -5.28 -8.24
C THR A 20 -23.81 -4.81 -6.99
N ALA A 21 -23.42 -5.77 -6.15
CA ALA A 21 -22.47 -5.52 -5.09
C ALA A 21 -21.15 -5.11 -5.78
N VAL A 22 -20.95 -3.81 -5.96
CA VAL A 22 -19.65 -3.24 -6.26
C VAL A 22 -18.85 -3.50 -5.00
N ALA A 23 -18.02 -4.54 -5.02
CA ALA A 23 -17.00 -4.73 -4.01
C ALA A 23 -16.12 -3.49 -4.08
N ALA A 24 -16.33 -2.55 -3.14
CA ALA A 24 -15.43 -1.46 -2.91
C ALA A 24 -14.08 -2.09 -2.53
N ARG A 25 -13.17 -2.20 -3.48
CA ARG A 25 -11.78 -2.42 -3.17
C ARG A 25 -11.37 -1.17 -2.42
N ALA A 26 -11.00 -1.30 -1.16
CA ALA A 26 -10.24 -0.29 -0.46
C ALA A 26 -8.90 -0.20 -1.20
N GLU A 27 -8.82 0.66 -2.19
CA GLU A 27 -7.55 1.05 -2.77
C GLU A 27 -6.83 1.82 -1.67
N ASP A 28 -5.71 1.29 -1.22
CA ASP A 28 -4.81 2.02 -0.35
C ASP A 28 -4.52 3.38 -1.00
N ALA A 29 -4.70 4.47 -0.27
CA ALA A 29 -4.63 5.84 -0.79
C ALA A 29 -3.33 6.13 -1.58
N ASN A 30 -2.27 5.32 -1.38
CA ASN A 30 -0.95 5.46 -2.00
C ASN A 30 -0.49 4.22 -2.78
N GLY A 31 -1.38 3.28 -3.09
CA GLY A 31 -1.14 2.21 -4.07
C GLY A 31 -0.14 1.13 -3.65
N TYR A 32 0.13 0.93 -2.36
CA TYR A 32 1.06 -0.12 -1.90
C TYR A 32 0.47 -1.51 -2.10
N PRO A 33 1.11 -2.39 -2.91
CA PRO A 33 0.68 -3.76 -3.03
C PRO A 33 0.98 -4.56 -1.75
N THR A 34 0.16 -5.58 -1.48
CA THR A 34 0.34 -6.45 -0.31
C THR A 34 1.74 -7.07 -0.25
N SER A 35 2.32 -7.42 -1.41
CA SER A 35 3.69 -7.96 -1.49
C SER A 35 4.73 -7.00 -0.93
N ALA A 36 4.67 -5.72 -1.29
CA ALA A 36 5.59 -4.71 -0.78
C ALA A 36 5.44 -4.50 0.74
N ARG A 37 4.21 -4.51 1.26
CA ARG A 37 3.96 -4.45 2.70
C ARG A 37 4.53 -5.66 3.43
N SER A 38 4.29 -6.85 2.90
CA SER A 38 4.81 -8.10 3.47
C SER A 38 6.33 -8.15 3.47
N GLU A 39 6.96 -7.70 2.40
CA GLU A 39 8.42 -7.63 2.27
C GLU A 39 9.03 -6.67 3.30
N TYR A 40 8.41 -5.49 3.47
CA TYR A 40 8.82 -4.54 4.50
C TYR A 40 8.72 -5.15 5.90
N VAL A 41 7.58 -5.76 6.25
CA VAL A 41 7.37 -6.40 7.56
C VAL A 41 8.41 -7.48 7.81
N PHE A 42 8.70 -8.31 6.80
CA PHE A 42 9.73 -9.35 6.91
C PHE A 42 11.12 -8.76 7.19
N GLY A 43 11.53 -7.73 6.45
CA GLY A 43 12.81 -7.04 6.68
C GLY A 43 12.87 -6.34 8.04
N CYS A 44 11.81 -5.67 8.45
CA CYS A 44 11.70 -5.01 9.75
C CYS A 44 11.82 -6.00 10.90
N MET A 45 11.17 -7.17 10.81
CA MET A 45 11.26 -8.22 11.84
C MET A 45 12.67 -8.80 11.95
N LYS A 46 13.43 -8.88 10.87
CA LYS A 46 14.85 -9.29 10.92
C LYS A 46 15.69 -8.36 11.79
N ALA A 47 15.38 -7.07 11.82
CA ALA A 47 16.08 -6.09 12.65
C ALA A 47 15.56 -6.01 14.09
N ASN A 48 14.26 -6.26 14.32
CA ASN A 48 13.60 -6.03 15.61
C ASN A 48 13.20 -7.32 16.36
N GLY A 49 13.51 -8.48 15.77
CA GLY A 49 13.17 -9.80 16.33
C GLY A 49 11.92 -10.41 15.72
N GLU A 50 11.85 -11.72 15.71
CA GLU A 50 10.77 -12.51 15.10
C GLU A 50 9.70 -12.86 16.14
N THR A 51 9.08 -11.84 16.74
CA THR A 51 8.05 -11.99 17.77
C THR A 51 6.68 -11.50 17.28
N ARG A 52 5.62 -11.86 17.98
CA ARG A 52 4.29 -11.33 17.71
C ARG A 52 4.24 -9.81 17.83
N GLN A 53 4.89 -9.26 18.86
CA GLN A 53 4.99 -7.82 19.04
C GLN A 53 5.67 -7.14 17.85
N SER A 54 6.77 -7.73 17.34
CA SER A 54 7.47 -7.18 16.16
C SER A 54 6.60 -7.21 14.92
N ILE A 55 5.76 -8.23 14.72
CA ILE A 55 4.78 -8.24 13.62
C ILE A 55 3.86 -7.03 13.70
N ASP A 56 3.29 -6.78 14.87
CA ASP A 56 2.34 -5.68 15.08
C ASP A 56 3.03 -4.32 14.88
N GLN A 57 4.22 -4.13 15.42
CA GLN A 57 5.00 -2.89 15.27
C GLN A 57 5.45 -2.66 13.82
N CYS A 58 5.97 -3.68 13.15
CA CYS A 58 6.42 -3.57 11.75
C CYS A 58 5.25 -3.36 10.78
N SER A 59 4.09 -3.97 11.05
CA SER A 59 2.87 -3.74 10.27
C SER A 59 2.35 -2.31 10.45
N CYS A 60 2.30 -1.82 11.68
CA CYS A 60 2.00 -0.41 11.97
C CYS A 60 2.95 0.52 11.22
N SER A 61 4.26 0.22 11.23
CA SER A 61 5.28 1.05 10.59
C SER A 61 5.05 1.20 9.10
N ILE A 62 4.82 0.10 8.37
CA ILE A 62 4.57 0.20 6.92
C ILE A 62 3.24 0.90 6.61
N ASP A 63 2.23 0.76 7.46
CA ASP A 63 0.96 1.48 7.28
C ASP A 63 1.13 2.99 7.42
N ILE A 64 1.92 3.44 8.40
CA ILE A 64 2.29 4.86 8.56
C ILE A 64 3.10 5.35 7.36
N ILE A 65 4.14 4.62 6.94
CA ILE A 65 4.94 4.97 5.76
C ILE A 65 4.05 5.09 4.53
N ALA A 66 3.18 4.12 4.29
CA ALA A 66 2.27 4.11 3.15
C ALA A 66 1.24 5.26 3.19
N SER A 67 0.89 5.75 4.36
CA SER A 67 0.01 6.92 4.51
C SER A 67 0.70 8.25 4.16
N LEU A 68 2.01 8.33 4.28
CA LEU A 68 2.81 9.54 4.12
C LEU A 68 3.57 9.63 2.80
N LEU A 69 3.91 8.48 2.21
CA LEU A 69 4.78 8.39 1.03
C LEU A 69 4.08 7.61 -0.08
N PRO A 70 3.87 8.19 -1.28
CA PRO A 70 3.35 7.45 -2.43
C PRO A 70 4.24 6.27 -2.81
N TYR A 71 3.65 5.19 -3.31
CA TYR A 71 4.36 3.94 -3.59
C TYR A 71 5.48 4.09 -4.61
N ASP A 72 5.31 4.91 -5.64
CA ASP A 72 6.35 5.20 -6.64
C ASP A 72 7.59 5.87 -6.01
N ARG A 73 7.38 6.77 -5.03
CA ARG A 73 8.46 7.39 -4.26
C ARG A 73 9.17 6.38 -3.34
N TYR A 74 8.40 5.50 -2.72
CA TYR A 74 8.93 4.39 -1.93
C TYR A 74 9.82 3.47 -2.78
N VAL A 75 9.35 3.03 -3.94
CA VAL A 75 10.12 2.17 -4.86
C VAL A 75 11.40 2.88 -5.32
N THR A 76 11.33 4.17 -5.61
CA THR A 76 12.52 4.96 -5.97
C THR A 76 13.54 4.95 -4.83
N ALA A 77 13.12 5.21 -3.60
CA ALA A 77 14.01 5.21 -2.43
C ALA A 77 14.63 3.82 -2.16
N GLU A 78 13.83 2.76 -2.22
CA GLU A 78 14.31 1.38 -2.07
C GLU A 78 15.32 1.00 -3.17
N THR A 79 15.07 1.41 -4.41
CA THR A 79 16.00 1.22 -5.53
C THR A 79 17.33 1.93 -5.26
N VAL A 80 17.28 3.18 -4.79
CA VAL A 80 18.48 3.94 -4.45
C VAL A 80 19.26 3.26 -3.32
N LEU A 81 18.59 2.76 -2.28
CA LEU A 81 19.23 2.03 -1.18
C LEU A 81 19.92 0.76 -1.69
N SER A 82 19.26 -0.02 -2.53
CA SER A 82 19.82 -1.23 -3.13
C SER A 82 21.03 -0.90 -4.01
N MET A 83 20.92 0.10 -4.87
CA MET A 83 21.98 0.52 -5.77
C MET A 83 23.16 1.20 -5.04
N SER A 84 22.90 1.84 -3.90
CA SER A 84 23.96 2.45 -3.09
C SER A 84 24.92 1.42 -2.49
N GLN A 85 24.52 0.16 -2.41
CA GLN A 85 25.36 -0.95 -1.97
C GLN A 85 26.26 -1.49 -3.10
N VAL A 86 25.97 -1.13 -4.37
CA VAL A 86 26.80 -1.49 -5.53
C VAL A 86 28.10 -0.70 -5.48
N ARG A 87 29.22 -1.41 -5.58
CA ARG A 87 30.56 -0.80 -5.58
C ARG A 87 30.89 -0.24 -6.97
N GLY A 88 31.68 0.85 -7.01
CA GLY A 88 32.19 1.45 -8.24
C GLY A 88 31.42 2.68 -8.72
N ASN A 89 31.67 3.11 -9.95
CA ASN A 89 31.16 4.37 -10.51
C ASN A 89 29.64 4.45 -10.58
N LEU A 90 28.96 3.33 -10.86
CA LEU A 90 27.51 3.30 -10.97
C LEU A 90 26.83 3.60 -9.61
N GLY A 91 27.31 2.98 -8.53
CA GLY A 91 26.83 3.27 -7.18
C GLY A 91 27.08 4.72 -6.76
N THR A 92 28.22 5.30 -7.14
CA THR A 92 28.54 6.70 -6.87
C THR A 92 27.60 7.66 -7.60
N GLN A 93 27.28 7.42 -8.87
CA GLN A 93 26.32 8.23 -9.63
C GLN A 93 24.93 8.20 -9.00
N PHE A 94 24.45 7.02 -8.57
CA PHE A 94 23.16 6.91 -7.91
C PHE A 94 23.10 7.69 -6.59
N ARG A 95 24.15 7.60 -5.77
CA ARG A 95 24.21 8.32 -4.49
C ARG A 95 24.26 9.84 -4.63
N SER A 96 24.76 10.35 -5.75
CA SER A 96 24.95 11.79 -5.98
C SER A 96 23.81 12.49 -6.71
N SER A 97 22.82 11.75 -7.25
CA SER A 97 21.69 12.36 -7.94
C SER A 97 20.73 13.08 -6.97
N GLU A 98 20.23 14.25 -7.36
CA GLU A 98 19.26 15.01 -6.55
C GLU A 98 17.94 14.25 -6.35
N GLN A 99 17.50 13.49 -7.37
CA GLN A 99 16.31 12.64 -7.28
C GLN A 99 16.50 11.52 -6.24
N ALA A 100 17.65 10.89 -6.21
CA ALA A 100 18.00 9.87 -5.23
C ALA A 100 17.98 10.42 -3.80
N LYS A 101 18.62 11.57 -3.59
CA LYS A 101 18.64 12.24 -2.29
C LYS A 101 17.23 12.63 -1.83
N GLY A 102 16.42 13.23 -2.69
CA GLY A 102 15.05 13.60 -2.38
C GLY A 102 14.16 12.41 -2.01
N ALA A 103 14.27 11.30 -2.75
CA ALA A 103 13.51 10.10 -2.44
C ALA A 103 13.94 9.47 -1.10
N LEU A 104 15.24 9.44 -0.80
CA LEU A 104 15.75 8.96 0.49
C LEU A 104 15.32 9.84 1.66
N ASP A 105 15.33 11.15 1.49
CA ASP A 105 14.90 12.08 2.54
C ASP A 105 13.42 11.96 2.84
N ASP A 106 12.58 11.76 1.82
CA ASP A 106 11.15 11.49 1.98
C ASP A 106 10.91 10.18 2.73
N LEU A 107 11.61 9.11 2.35
CA LEU A 107 11.52 7.82 3.05
C LEU A 107 11.97 7.92 4.50
N ARG A 108 13.09 8.56 4.77
CA ARG A 108 13.60 8.74 6.15
C ARG A 108 12.64 9.52 7.04
N ARG A 109 11.98 10.55 6.50
CA ARG A 109 10.95 11.30 7.26
C ARG A 109 9.74 10.43 7.57
N ALA A 110 9.27 9.65 6.60
CA ALA A 110 8.17 8.73 6.82
C ALA A 110 8.53 7.63 7.84
N GLN A 111 9.75 7.09 7.79
CA GLN A 111 10.26 6.12 8.75
C GLN A 111 10.39 6.70 10.17
N ALA A 112 10.88 7.93 10.31
CA ALA A 112 10.98 8.60 11.61
C ALA A 112 9.60 8.80 12.25
N GLU A 113 8.59 9.14 11.47
CA GLU A 113 7.21 9.24 11.96
C GLU A 113 6.63 7.87 12.37
N ALA A 114 6.94 6.84 11.59
CA ALA A 114 6.54 5.47 11.92
C ALA A 114 7.22 4.97 13.20
N GLU A 115 8.49 5.29 13.41
CA GLU A 115 9.23 4.94 14.63
C GLU A 115 8.55 5.51 15.87
N VAL A 116 8.21 6.79 15.86
CA VAL A 116 7.55 7.47 16.99
C VAL A 116 6.17 6.90 17.31
N ARG A 117 5.45 6.42 16.29
CA ARG A 117 4.06 5.95 16.45
C ARG A 117 3.92 4.48 16.75
N CYS A 118 4.88 3.67 16.34
CA CYS A 118 4.75 2.22 16.35
C CYS A 118 5.68 1.50 17.33
N PHE A 119 6.74 2.17 17.79
CA PHE A 119 7.76 1.65 18.70
C PHE A 119 7.86 2.45 20.00
#